data_5ffb659176e501aa29cca100757babb2
#
_entry.id   5ffb659176e501aa29cca100757babb2
#
_cell.length_a   1.000
_cell.length_b   1.000
_cell.length_c   1.000
_cell.angle_alpha   90.00
_cell.angle_beta   90.00
_cell.angle_gamma   90.00
#
_symmetry.space_group_name_H-M   'P 1'
#
loop_
_entity.id
_entity.type
_entity.pdbx_description
1 polymer ?
#
loop_
_entity_poly.entity_id
_entity_poly.type
_entity_poly.pdbx_seq_one_letter_code
_entity_poly.pdbx_strand_id
1 'polypeptide(L)'
;ETFAFYQPLKMDGDPLWIDVSALMQGGTAGLGTFVGKLAAMPGLAPKLGAYVARLGQLLSINEIELHIEEVTGADKSLDVVVDIFNRVNSGGTKLSKGDLALAKICADWPEARETMKTKLKAWGQADFNFNLDWLLRSLNTVLTGEAKFSHLDNKTAEDIQDGLKRSTKAIDTSLNLIGGRLGLD
;
A
#
# COMPACT_ATOMS: atom_id res chain seq x y z
N GLU A 1 -17.45 -3.36 18.24
CA GLU A 1 -16.70 -4.44 17.59
C GLU A 1 -15.28 -4.00 17.37
N THR A 2 -14.33 -4.86 17.68
CA THR A 2 -12.91 -4.51 17.62
C THR A 2 -12.15 -5.67 17.01
N PHE A 3 -11.39 -5.40 15.97
CA PHE A 3 -10.34 -6.30 15.48
C PHE A 3 -9.07 -6.00 16.26
N ALA A 4 -8.39 -7.03 16.74
CA ALA A 4 -7.14 -6.92 17.49
C ALA A 4 -6.21 -8.07 17.15
N PHE A 5 -4.92 -7.85 17.26
CA PHE A 5 -3.95 -8.93 17.20
C PHE A 5 -4.10 -9.81 18.45
N TYR A 6 -3.85 -11.11 18.28
CA TYR A 6 -3.97 -12.09 19.35
C TYR A 6 -3.15 -11.72 20.59
N GLN A 7 -3.81 -11.74 21.74
CA GLN A 7 -3.24 -11.43 23.05
C GLN A 7 -3.66 -12.54 24.03
N PRO A 8 -2.80 -13.52 24.35
CA PRO A 8 -3.18 -14.68 25.15
C PRO A 8 -3.84 -14.33 26.47
N LEU A 9 -3.24 -13.42 27.24
CA LEU A 9 -3.76 -13.02 28.56
C LEU A 9 -5.17 -12.42 28.56
N LYS A 10 -5.60 -11.91 27.42
CA LYS A 10 -6.89 -11.21 27.25
C LYS A 10 -7.92 -12.06 26.53
N MET A 11 -7.48 -12.93 25.64
CA MET A 11 -8.36 -13.58 24.66
C MET A 11 -8.55 -15.07 24.93
N ASP A 12 -7.57 -15.74 25.58
CA ASP A 12 -7.69 -17.15 25.88
C ASP A 12 -8.82 -17.42 26.90
N GLY A 13 -9.67 -18.36 26.53
CA GLY A 13 -10.80 -18.75 27.36
C GLY A 13 -12.02 -17.84 27.30
N ASP A 14 -11.95 -16.68 26.67
CA ASP A 14 -13.10 -15.82 26.42
C ASP A 14 -13.74 -16.10 25.05
N PRO A 15 -14.90 -16.77 25.00
CA PRO A 15 -15.56 -17.16 23.76
C PRO A 15 -16.11 -15.96 22.94
N LEU A 16 -16.08 -14.75 23.46
CA LEU A 16 -16.42 -13.54 22.73
C LEU A 16 -15.28 -13.10 21.78
N TRP A 17 -14.06 -13.58 22.00
CA TRP A 17 -12.96 -13.45 21.05
C TRP A 17 -12.98 -14.61 20.08
N ILE A 18 -13.08 -14.30 18.80
CA ILE A 18 -13.15 -15.27 17.71
C ILE A 18 -11.92 -15.13 16.84
N ASP A 19 -11.24 -16.25 16.62
CA ASP A 19 -10.14 -16.31 15.66
C ASP A 19 -10.70 -16.20 14.25
N VAL A 20 -10.45 -15.06 13.62
CA VAL A 20 -10.92 -14.75 12.26
C VAL A 20 -10.26 -15.67 11.25
N SER A 21 -8.98 -16.03 11.43
CA SER A 21 -8.28 -16.94 10.51
C SER A 21 -8.90 -18.32 10.54
N ALA A 22 -9.19 -18.86 11.74
CA ALA A 22 -9.86 -20.14 11.88
C ALA A 22 -11.30 -20.12 11.32
N LEU A 23 -12.03 -19.02 11.50
CA LEU A 23 -13.35 -18.82 10.92
C LEU A 23 -13.29 -18.86 9.37
N MET A 24 -12.38 -18.08 8.77
CA MET A 24 -12.24 -17.98 7.31
C MET A 24 -11.80 -19.32 6.70
N GLN A 25 -10.88 -20.04 7.33
CA GLN A 25 -10.45 -21.37 6.89
C GLN A 25 -11.53 -22.45 7.06
N GLY A 26 -12.28 -22.39 8.13
CA GLY A 26 -13.34 -23.35 8.45
C GLY A 26 -14.65 -23.13 7.70
N GLY A 27 -14.83 -21.96 7.09
CA GLY A 27 -16.04 -21.61 6.36
C GLY A 27 -17.32 -21.76 7.18
N THR A 28 -18.38 -22.29 6.58
CA THR A 28 -19.67 -22.52 7.24
C THR A 28 -19.61 -23.53 8.39
N ALA A 29 -18.74 -24.53 8.30
CA ALA A 29 -18.50 -25.49 9.37
C ALA A 29 -17.83 -24.83 10.58
N GLY A 30 -16.83 -23.96 10.34
CA GLY A 30 -16.21 -23.12 11.36
C GLY A 30 -17.21 -22.20 12.05
N LEU A 31 -18.09 -21.57 11.27
CA LEU A 31 -19.18 -20.74 11.81
C LEU A 31 -20.05 -21.53 12.80
N GLY A 32 -20.46 -22.76 12.46
CA GLY A 32 -21.25 -23.63 13.35
C GLY A 32 -20.57 -23.87 14.70
N THR A 33 -19.25 -24.05 14.70
CA THR A 33 -18.46 -24.24 15.92
C THR A 33 -18.49 -22.99 16.82
N PHE A 34 -18.30 -21.81 16.25
CA PHE A 34 -18.34 -20.56 17.01
C PHE A 34 -19.75 -20.24 17.51
N VAL A 35 -20.79 -20.48 16.69
CA VAL A 35 -22.20 -20.31 17.09
C VAL A 35 -22.54 -21.24 18.26
N GLY A 36 -22.09 -22.50 18.23
CA GLY A 36 -22.28 -23.44 19.32
C GLY A 36 -21.67 -22.94 20.65
N LYS A 37 -20.44 -22.38 20.58
CA LYS A 37 -19.80 -21.79 21.78
C LYS A 37 -20.56 -20.57 22.30
N LEU A 38 -21.03 -19.67 21.44
CA LEU A 38 -21.80 -18.50 21.84
C LEU A 38 -23.19 -18.86 22.40
N ALA A 39 -23.85 -19.86 21.82
CA ALA A 39 -25.17 -20.32 22.28
C ALA A 39 -25.12 -20.95 23.66
N ALA A 40 -23.99 -21.55 24.04
CA ALA A 40 -23.79 -22.14 25.36
C ALA A 40 -23.58 -21.08 26.46
N MET A 41 -23.40 -19.79 26.10
CA MET A 41 -23.17 -18.74 27.09
C MET A 41 -24.47 -18.19 27.67
N PRO A 42 -24.62 -18.16 29.03
CA PRO A 42 -25.77 -17.57 29.65
C PRO A 42 -25.92 -16.08 29.29
N GLY A 43 -27.15 -15.67 28.95
CA GLY A 43 -27.48 -14.26 28.65
C GLY A 43 -27.15 -13.76 27.25
N LEU A 44 -26.51 -14.56 26.38
CA LEU A 44 -26.25 -14.19 25.01
C LEU A 44 -27.36 -14.54 24.01
N ALA A 45 -28.31 -15.35 24.37
CA ALA A 45 -29.41 -15.78 23.50
C ALA A 45 -30.10 -14.61 22.74
N PRO A 46 -30.44 -13.46 23.36
CA PRO A 46 -31.04 -12.33 22.63
C PRO A 46 -30.14 -11.69 21.58
N LYS A 47 -28.80 -11.83 21.69
CA LYS A 47 -27.81 -11.23 20.82
C LYS A 47 -27.25 -12.22 19.81
N LEU A 48 -27.54 -13.51 19.96
CA LEU A 48 -26.94 -14.57 19.14
C LEU A 48 -27.18 -14.34 17.63
N GLY A 49 -28.42 -13.98 17.26
CA GLY A 49 -28.75 -13.70 15.86
C GLY A 49 -27.88 -12.58 15.25
N ALA A 50 -27.62 -11.52 16.01
CA ALA A 50 -26.76 -10.43 15.58
C ALA A 50 -25.30 -10.87 15.40
N TYR A 51 -24.79 -11.71 16.32
CA TYR A 51 -23.44 -12.26 16.20
C TYR A 51 -23.29 -13.19 15.01
N VAL A 52 -24.26 -14.08 14.80
CA VAL A 52 -24.30 -14.98 13.63
C VAL A 52 -24.31 -14.20 12.33
N ALA A 53 -25.15 -13.17 12.23
CA ALA A 53 -25.23 -12.33 11.03
C ALA A 53 -23.88 -11.65 10.72
N ARG A 54 -23.18 -11.17 11.74
CA ARG A 54 -21.85 -10.54 11.58
C ARG A 54 -20.76 -11.51 11.18
N LEU A 55 -20.75 -12.71 11.77
CA LEU A 55 -19.83 -13.77 11.36
C LEU A 55 -20.09 -14.22 9.93
N GLY A 56 -21.36 -14.27 9.51
CA GLY A 56 -21.75 -14.51 8.13
C GLY A 56 -21.25 -13.43 7.17
N GLN A 57 -21.34 -12.16 7.57
CA GLN A 57 -20.75 -11.04 6.80
C GLN A 57 -19.23 -11.13 6.65
N LEU A 58 -18.53 -11.60 7.69
CA LEU A 58 -17.09 -11.86 7.54
C LEU A 58 -16.81 -12.98 6.54
N LEU A 59 -17.57 -14.07 6.60
CA LEU A 59 -17.40 -15.18 5.66
C LEU A 59 -17.72 -14.79 4.21
N SER A 60 -18.68 -13.88 3.97
CA SER A 60 -19.01 -13.43 2.63
C SER A 60 -17.87 -12.70 1.92
N ILE A 61 -16.82 -12.28 2.66
CA ILE A 61 -15.60 -11.75 2.05
C ILE A 61 -14.92 -12.78 1.14
N ASN A 62 -15.01 -14.07 1.47
CA ASN A 62 -14.48 -15.16 0.62
C ASN A 62 -15.22 -15.34 -0.70
N GLU A 63 -16.42 -14.77 -0.82
CA GLU A 63 -17.26 -14.85 -2.02
C GLU A 63 -17.06 -13.64 -2.95
N ILE A 64 -16.19 -12.69 -2.54
CA ILE A 64 -15.88 -11.53 -3.37
C ILE A 64 -15.08 -11.99 -4.58
N GLU A 65 -15.64 -11.85 -5.76
CA GLU A 65 -14.96 -12.10 -7.02
C GLU A 65 -13.99 -10.95 -7.32
N LEU A 66 -12.72 -11.30 -7.54
CA LEU A 66 -11.70 -10.36 -7.99
C LEU A 66 -11.57 -10.50 -9.51
N HIS A 67 -11.92 -9.46 -10.24
CA HIS A 67 -11.67 -9.39 -11.68
C HIS A 67 -10.21 -9.06 -11.92
N ILE A 68 -9.50 -9.91 -12.67
CA ILE A 68 -8.12 -9.71 -13.07
C ILE A 68 -8.12 -9.35 -14.55
N GLU A 69 -7.71 -8.11 -14.86
CA GLU A 69 -7.51 -7.64 -16.23
C GLU A 69 -6.01 -7.71 -16.55
N GLU A 70 -5.65 -8.50 -17.56
CA GLU A 70 -4.27 -8.62 -18.01
C GLU A 70 -4.05 -7.80 -19.29
N VAL A 71 -3.16 -6.81 -19.22
CA VAL A 71 -2.74 -6.03 -20.37
C VAL A 71 -1.63 -6.77 -21.12
N THR A 72 -1.97 -7.36 -22.27
CA THR A 72 -1.03 -8.09 -23.14
C THR A 72 -0.72 -7.28 -24.41
N GLY A 73 0.43 -7.54 -25.06
CA GLY A 73 0.81 -6.88 -26.32
C GLY A 73 2.24 -6.33 -26.31
N ALA A 74 2.76 -5.98 -27.48
CA ALA A 74 4.11 -5.45 -27.67
C ALA A 74 4.26 -3.97 -27.25
N ASP A 75 3.16 -3.20 -27.32
CA ASP A 75 3.15 -1.75 -27.12
C ASP A 75 2.78 -1.34 -25.69
N LYS A 76 3.23 -2.11 -24.69
CA LYS A 76 2.96 -1.87 -23.26
C LYS A 76 3.81 -0.72 -22.72
N SER A 77 3.59 0.50 -23.17
CA SER A 77 4.20 1.64 -22.48
C SER A 77 3.52 1.91 -21.14
N LEU A 78 4.26 2.48 -20.20
CA LEU A 78 3.73 2.89 -18.89
C LEU A 78 2.48 3.77 -19.04
N ASP A 79 2.45 4.62 -20.06
CA ASP A 79 1.34 5.53 -20.35
C ASP A 79 0.07 4.77 -20.75
N VAL A 80 0.20 3.75 -21.60
CA VAL A 80 -0.92 2.91 -22.05
C VAL A 80 -1.51 2.13 -20.86
N VAL A 81 -0.67 1.56 -20.01
CA VAL A 81 -1.13 0.79 -18.85
C VAL A 81 -1.86 1.70 -17.84
N VAL A 82 -1.35 2.92 -17.59
CA VAL A 82 -2.04 3.91 -16.73
C VAL A 82 -3.39 4.31 -17.30
N ASP A 83 -3.46 4.57 -18.59
CA ASP A 83 -4.72 4.96 -19.24
C ASP A 83 -5.77 3.84 -19.15
N ILE A 84 -5.39 2.59 -19.41
CA ILE A 84 -6.29 1.44 -19.29
C ILE A 84 -6.75 1.29 -17.83
N PHE A 85 -5.81 1.31 -16.88
CA PHE A 85 -6.12 1.20 -15.45
C PHE A 85 -7.09 2.29 -14.99
N ASN A 86 -6.86 3.55 -15.37
CA ASN A 86 -7.72 4.66 -14.98
C ASN A 86 -9.11 4.60 -15.63
N ARG A 87 -9.24 4.03 -16.85
CA ARG A 87 -10.54 3.80 -17.50
C ARG A 87 -11.33 2.69 -16.81
N VAL A 88 -10.68 1.57 -16.48
CA VAL A 88 -11.31 0.45 -15.79
C VAL A 88 -11.75 0.87 -14.38
N ASN A 89 -10.92 1.65 -13.68
CA ASN A 89 -11.19 2.12 -12.32
C ASN A 89 -11.82 3.52 -12.26
N SER A 90 -12.72 3.85 -13.19
CA SER A 90 -13.34 5.17 -13.28
C SER A 90 -14.09 5.64 -12.01
N GLY A 91 -14.51 4.70 -11.14
CA GLY A 91 -15.18 4.97 -9.87
C GLY A 91 -14.28 4.89 -8.62
N GLY A 92 -12.98 4.57 -8.77
CA GLY A 92 -12.03 4.35 -7.68
C GLY A 92 -10.92 5.39 -7.58
N THR A 93 -9.87 5.06 -6.84
CA THR A 93 -8.65 5.87 -6.74
C THR A 93 -7.88 5.82 -8.05
N LYS A 94 -7.66 6.98 -8.67
CA LYS A 94 -6.88 7.08 -9.90
C LYS A 94 -5.41 6.77 -9.63
N LEU A 95 -4.85 5.88 -10.44
CA LEU A 95 -3.42 5.58 -10.42
C LEU A 95 -2.68 6.67 -11.19
N SER A 96 -1.65 7.25 -10.58
CA SER A 96 -0.77 8.19 -11.26
C SER A 96 0.37 7.44 -11.98
N LYS A 97 0.99 8.11 -12.96
CA LYS A 97 2.20 7.59 -13.62
C LYS A 97 3.36 7.40 -12.63
N GLY A 98 3.44 8.23 -11.60
CA GLY A 98 4.41 8.10 -10.52
C GLY A 98 4.18 6.85 -9.68
N ASP A 99 2.92 6.51 -9.36
CA ASP A 99 2.59 5.30 -8.59
C ASP A 99 3.00 4.03 -9.35
N LEU A 100 2.77 4.00 -10.66
CA LEU A 100 3.14 2.86 -11.48
C LEU A 100 4.67 2.77 -11.67
N ALA A 101 5.35 3.90 -11.89
CA ALA A 101 6.80 3.95 -11.94
C ALA A 101 7.43 3.44 -10.63
N LEU A 102 6.87 3.87 -9.49
CA LEU A 102 7.31 3.40 -8.18
C LEU A 102 7.02 1.91 -7.98
N ALA A 103 5.87 1.41 -8.40
CA ALA A 103 5.55 -0.02 -8.31
C ALA A 103 6.56 -0.87 -9.09
N LYS A 104 6.92 -0.42 -10.30
CA LYS A 104 7.95 -1.05 -11.11
C LYS A 104 9.33 -1.02 -10.44
N ILE A 105 9.74 0.13 -9.92
CA ILE A 105 11.00 0.26 -9.16
C ILE A 105 11.02 -0.71 -7.98
N CYS A 106 9.90 -0.83 -7.24
CA CYS A 106 9.81 -1.71 -6.09
C CYS A 106 9.80 -3.21 -6.46
N ALA A 107 9.48 -3.57 -7.70
CA ALA A 107 9.59 -4.94 -8.17
C ALA A 107 11.05 -5.44 -8.20
N ASP A 108 11.98 -4.55 -8.62
CA ASP A 108 13.40 -4.85 -8.71
C ASP A 108 14.21 -4.39 -7.47
N TRP A 109 13.66 -3.45 -6.71
CA TRP A 109 14.22 -2.92 -5.47
C TRP A 109 13.12 -2.69 -4.42
N PRO A 110 12.77 -3.70 -3.60
CA PRO A 110 11.64 -3.65 -2.67
C PRO A 110 11.70 -2.50 -1.65
N GLU A 111 12.89 -2.11 -1.21
CA GLU A 111 13.11 -1.06 -0.22
C GLU A 111 13.02 0.37 -0.77
N ALA A 112 12.85 0.53 -2.08
CA ALA A 112 12.86 1.84 -2.77
C ALA A 112 11.87 2.83 -2.14
N ARG A 113 10.63 2.38 -1.91
CA ARG A 113 9.56 3.22 -1.33
C ARG A 113 9.94 3.77 0.05
N GLU A 114 10.43 2.91 0.92
CA GLU A 114 10.78 3.30 2.29
C GLU A 114 12.05 4.17 2.33
N THR A 115 13.01 3.90 1.45
CA THR A 115 14.21 4.74 1.29
C THR A 115 13.82 6.16 0.86
N MET A 116 12.94 6.30 -0.14
CA MET A 116 12.45 7.60 -0.61
C MET A 116 11.63 8.33 0.46
N LYS A 117 10.73 7.63 1.17
CA LYS A 117 9.93 8.22 2.25
C LYS A 117 10.79 8.71 3.41
N THR A 118 11.82 7.94 3.78
CA THR A 118 12.76 8.33 4.84
C THR A 118 13.45 9.65 4.49
N LYS A 119 13.87 9.79 3.23
CA LYS A 119 14.51 11.03 2.75
C LYS A 119 13.54 12.21 2.74
N LEU A 120 12.32 12.01 2.26
CA LEU A 120 11.27 13.04 2.27
C LEU A 120 10.94 13.48 3.70
N LYS A 121 10.88 12.54 4.65
CA LYS A 121 10.66 12.85 6.06
C LYS A 121 11.80 13.69 6.64
N ALA A 122 13.05 13.38 6.30
CA ALA A 122 14.21 14.15 6.75
C ALA A 122 14.17 15.60 6.24
N TRP A 123 13.79 15.82 4.98
CA TRP A 123 13.60 17.17 4.44
C TRP A 123 12.41 17.89 5.09
N GLY A 124 11.31 17.20 5.36
CA GLY A 124 10.16 17.76 6.08
C GLY A 124 10.48 18.20 7.51
N GLN A 125 11.45 17.55 8.18
CA GLN A 125 11.95 17.98 9.49
C GLN A 125 12.78 19.29 9.43
N ALA A 126 13.24 19.65 8.23
CA ALA A 126 13.95 20.89 7.95
C ALA A 126 13.05 21.90 7.19
N ASP A 127 11.72 21.77 7.36
CA ASP A 127 10.67 22.59 6.76
C ASP A 127 10.52 22.53 5.24
N PHE A 128 11.24 21.61 4.56
CA PHE A 128 11.10 21.38 3.12
C PHE A 128 10.16 20.21 2.82
N ASN A 129 8.91 20.52 2.51
CA ASN A 129 7.85 19.53 2.28
C ASN A 129 7.71 19.17 0.80
N PHE A 130 8.31 18.06 0.40
CA PHE A 130 8.18 17.49 -0.93
C PHE A 130 7.33 16.21 -0.90
N ASN A 131 6.69 15.89 -2.02
CA ASN A 131 5.97 14.64 -2.17
C ASN A 131 6.77 13.61 -2.97
N LEU A 132 6.30 12.37 -2.94
CA LEU A 132 6.97 11.23 -3.59
C LEU A 132 7.02 11.38 -5.12
N ASP A 133 5.95 11.90 -5.77
CA ASP A 133 5.92 12.13 -7.22
C ASP A 133 7.01 13.12 -7.65
N TRP A 134 7.20 14.19 -6.87
CA TRP A 134 8.27 15.15 -7.13
C TRP A 134 9.66 14.51 -7.04
N LEU A 135 9.93 13.68 -6.01
CA LEU A 135 11.20 12.98 -5.87
C LEU A 135 11.43 11.98 -7.01
N LEU A 136 10.40 11.25 -7.42
CA LEU A 136 10.47 10.34 -8.56
C LEU A 136 10.78 11.08 -9.87
N ARG A 137 10.18 12.26 -10.09
CA ARG A 137 10.49 13.08 -11.26
C ARG A 137 11.91 13.61 -11.23
N SER A 138 12.38 14.04 -10.06
CA SER A 138 13.77 14.47 -9.87
C SER A 138 14.77 13.34 -10.15
N LEU A 139 14.50 12.14 -9.63
CA LEU A 139 15.25 10.93 -9.92
C LEU A 139 15.27 10.65 -11.44
N ASN A 140 14.09 10.65 -12.05
CA ASN A 140 13.97 10.37 -13.49
C ASN A 140 14.74 11.38 -14.33
N THR A 141 14.67 12.67 -13.98
CA THR A 141 15.43 13.74 -14.66
C THR A 141 16.94 13.51 -14.58
N VAL A 142 17.44 13.07 -13.42
CA VAL A 142 18.88 12.76 -13.26
C VAL A 142 19.30 11.54 -14.09
N LEU A 143 18.40 10.57 -14.25
CA LEU A 143 18.68 9.33 -14.99
C LEU A 143 18.54 9.46 -16.51
N THR A 144 17.60 10.28 -16.96
CA THR A 144 17.16 10.29 -18.38
C THR A 144 17.26 11.65 -19.05
N GLY A 145 17.47 12.72 -18.27
CA GLY A 145 17.40 14.11 -18.75
C GLY A 145 15.97 14.66 -18.87
N GLU A 146 14.95 13.84 -18.61
CA GLU A 146 13.54 14.21 -18.78
C GLU A 146 12.72 13.93 -17.52
N ALA A 147 11.68 14.72 -17.27
CA ALA A 147 10.75 14.51 -16.16
C ALA A 147 9.64 13.47 -16.47
N LYS A 148 9.58 12.94 -17.70
CA LYS A 148 8.62 11.92 -18.13
C LYS A 148 9.14 10.52 -17.82
N PHE A 149 8.30 9.65 -17.25
CA PHE A 149 8.69 8.29 -16.82
C PHE A 149 8.89 7.28 -17.96
N SER A 150 8.71 7.67 -19.22
CA SER A 150 8.75 6.80 -20.38
C SER A 150 10.10 6.08 -20.61
N HIS A 151 11.18 6.57 -20.03
CA HIS A 151 12.53 6.01 -20.19
C HIS A 151 13.05 5.25 -18.97
N LEU A 152 12.26 5.15 -17.89
CA LEU A 152 12.61 4.33 -16.71
C LEU A 152 12.59 2.83 -17.00
N ASP A 153 11.89 2.41 -18.05
CA ASP A 153 11.72 1.01 -18.41
C ASP A 153 13.02 0.29 -18.73
N ASN A 154 14.06 1.02 -19.13
CA ASN A 154 15.37 0.49 -19.53
C ASN A 154 16.43 0.65 -18.41
N LYS A 155 16.04 0.99 -17.18
CA LYS A 155 16.97 1.23 -16.08
C LYS A 155 16.99 0.04 -15.13
N THR A 156 18.19 -0.36 -14.72
CA THR A 156 18.39 -1.40 -13.70
C THR A 156 18.13 -0.88 -12.29
N ALA A 157 17.97 -1.78 -11.31
CA ALA A 157 17.87 -1.41 -9.90
C ALA A 157 19.10 -0.60 -9.44
N GLU A 158 20.31 -0.97 -9.91
CA GLU A 158 21.55 -0.26 -9.59
C GLU A 158 21.57 1.16 -10.17
N ASP A 159 21.14 1.33 -11.44
CA ASP A 159 21.00 2.65 -12.06
C ASP A 159 20.08 3.55 -11.23
N ILE A 160 18.95 2.99 -10.78
CA ILE A 160 17.93 3.70 -9.99
C ILE A 160 18.48 4.09 -8.62
N GLN A 161 19.20 3.20 -7.94
CA GLN A 161 19.86 3.48 -6.66
C GLN A 161 20.91 4.58 -6.78
N ASP A 162 21.78 4.50 -7.80
CA ASP A 162 22.77 5.54 -8.06
C ASP A 162 22.11 6.88 -8.42
N GLY A 163 21.10 6.85 -9.28
CA GLY A 163 20.30 8.02 -9.64
C GLY A 163 19.63 8.67 -8.43
N LEU A 164 19.06 7.87 -7.53
CA LEU A 164 18.48 8.38 -6.28
C LEU A 164 19.54 9.04 -5.38
N LYS A 165 20.69 8.41 -5.25
CA LYS A 165 21.81 8.96 -4.47
C LYS A 165 22.31 10.29 -5.05
N ARG A 166 22.44 10.39 -6.36
CA ARG A 166 22.86 11.62 -7.06
C ARG A 166 21.81 12.72 -6.95
N SER A 167 20.53 12.40 -7.18
CA SER A 167 19.43 13.37 -7.09
C SER A 167 19.26 13.90 -5.67
N THR A 168 19.26 13.03 -4.65
CA THR A 168 19.14 13.45 -3.26
C THR A 168 20.33 14.29 -2.80
N LYS A 169 21.56 13.96 -3.23
CA LYS A 169 22.75 14.77 -2.95
C LYS A 169 22.66 16.17 -3.57
N ALA A 170 22.19 16.27 -4.82
CA ALA A 170 22.00 17.56 -5.48
C ALA A 170 20.94 18.40 -4.77
N ILE A 171 19.82 17.79 -4.39
CA ILE A 171 18.75 18.43 -3.63
C ILE A 171 19.28 18.91 -2.26
N ASP A 172 19.97 18.05 -1.49
CA ASP A 172 20.57 18.44 -0.20
C ASP A 172 21.49 19.66 -0.33
N THR A 173 22.31 19.67 -1.39
CA THR A 173 23.21 20.82 -1.66
C THR A 173 22.42 22.10 -1.93
N SER A 174 21.32 21.99 -2.72
CA SER A 174 20.46 23.14 -3.02
C SER A 174 19.71 23.63 -1.78
N LEU A 175 19.18 22.74 -0.96
CA LEU A 175 18.47 23.08 0.29
C LEU A 175 19.43 23.74 1.30
N ASN A 176 20.65 23.24 1.46
CA ASN A 176 21.67 23.85 2.29
C ASN A 176 22.07 25.26 1.81
N LEU A 177 22.06 25.49 0.48
CA LEU A 177 22.30 26.82 -0.05
C LEU A 177 21.12 27.76 0.27
N ILE A 178 19.89 27.29 0.10
CA ILE A 178 18.66 28.05 0.36
C ILE A 178 18.57 28.45 1.83
N GLY A 179 18.59 27.47 2.74
CA GLY A 179 18.50 27.74 4.17
C GLY A 179 19.73 28.41 4.77
N GLY A 180 20.95 27.92 4.40
CA GLY A 180 22.18 28.38 5.02
C GLY A 180 22.75 29.70 4.50
N ARG A 181 22.57 29.99 3.20
CA ARG A 181 23.14 31.21 2.58
C ARG A 181 22.12 32.27 2.20
N LEU A 182 20.93 31.86 1.82
CA LEU A 182 19.86 32.80 1.42
C LEU A 182 18.93 33.14 2.57
N GLY A 183 18.96 32.36 3.68
CA GLY A 183 18.09 32.57 4.84
C GLY A 183 16.60 32.47 4.49
N LEU A 184 16.28 31.63 3.51
CA LEU A 184 14.92 31.34 3.07
C LEU A 184 14.52 29.98 3.64
N ASP A 185 13.54 29.97 4.50
CA ASP A 185 12.90 28.84 5.17
C ASP A 185 11.41 28.72 4.82
#